data_900d0277931b0c1a1559ba3056f50a2d
#
_entry.id   900d0277931b0c1a1559ba3056f50a2d
#
_cell.length_a   1.000
_cell.length_b   1.000
_cell.length_c   1.000
_cell.angle_alpha   90.00
_cell.angle_beta   90.00
_cell.angle_gamma   90.00
#
_symmetry.space_group_name_H-M   'P 1'
#
loop_
_entity.id
_entity.type
_entity.pdbx_description
1 polymer ?
#
loop_
_entity_poly.entity_id
_entity_poly.type
_entity_poly.pdbx_seq_one_letter_code
_entity_poly.pdbx_strand_id
1 'polypeptide(L)'
;FKKFNLGKAIQAGKDAAQAISLSDADIAAMSKEYMEWMDKHNPLTKPDSEYGKRLERLTGNIKEVDGMKVNFGVYEVVDVNAFACGDGSVRICAGLMDVMTDEEVMAVIGHEIGHVIHTDSKDAMKNAYFRSAVKNAAGAASSQVAKLTDSELGAMAEALAGAQYSQKQEYEADAYGVEFCVKNNIDPYGMYKSLNKLLELSNGAPASSYMQRMFSSHPDTAKRVARAKELADKYKQ
;
A
#
# COMPACT_ATOMS: atom_id res chain seq x y z
N PHE A 1 17.76 12.93 3.66
CA PHE A 1 18.52 11.69 3.43
C PHE A 1 19.91 11.80 4.03
N LYS A 2 20.37 10.70 4.63
CA LYS A 2 21.74 10.62 5.14
C LYS A 2 22.69 10.33 3.99
N LYS A 3 23.90 10.88 4.09
CA LYS A 3 24.96 10.48 3.18
C LYS A 3 25.31 9.03 3.46
N PHE A 4 25.41 8.24 2.43
CA PHE A 4 25.93 6.88 2.53
C PHE A 4 26.81 6.58 1.32
N ASN A 5 27.73 5.67 1.52
CA ASN A 5 28.65 5.27 0.46
C ASN A 5 28.11 4.02 -0.22
N LEU A 6 27.62 4.19 -1.44
CA LEU A 6 27.04 3.11 -2.22
C LEU A 6 28.04 2.00 -2.51
N GLY A 7 29.31 2.38 -2.74
CA GLY A 7 30.39 1.42 -2.93
C GLY A 7 30.60 0.51 -1.71
N LYS A 8 30.55 1.08 -0.51
CA LYS A 8 30.61 0.30 0.73
C LYS A 8 29.41 -0.62 0.88
N ALA A 9 28.22 -0.16 0.53
CA ALA A 9 27.01 -0.97 0.56
C ALA A 9 27.13 -2.17 -0.37
N ILE A 10 27.68 -1.97 -1.56
CA ILE A 10 27.91 -3.04 -2.54
C ILE A 10 29.01 -4.00 -2.08
N GLN A 11 30.10 -3.47 -1.53
CA GLN A 11 31.22 -4.27 -1.03
C GLN A 11 30.88 -5.05 0.23
N ALA A 12 30.03 -4.50 1.07
CA ALA A 12 29.51 -5.23 2.23
C ALA A 12 28.65 -6.40 1.81
N GLY A 13 28.41 -6.55 0.54
CA GLY A 13 27.65 -7.63 -0.01
C GLY A 13 26.20 -7.53 0.38
N LYS A 14 25.60 -8.67 0.69
CA LYS A 14 24.18 -8.75 0.99
C LYS A 14 23.79 -8.23 2.35
N ASP A 15 24.78 -7.89 3.17
CA ASP A 15 24.56 -7.22 4.46
C ASP A 15 24.35 -5.71 4.29
N ALA A 16 24.33 -5.23 3.05
CA ALA A 16 24.12 -3.82 2.73
C ALA A 16 22.87 -3.25 3.39
N ALA A 17 21.81 -4.05 3.50
CA ALA A 17 20.57 -3.65 4.16
C ALA A 17 20.79 -3.32 5.66
N GLN A 18 21.73 -3.98 6.31
CA GLN A 18 22.08 -3.71 7.70
C GLN A 18 23.04 -2.51 7.83
N ALA A 19 23.89 -2.29 6.83
CA ALA A 19 24.86 -1.21 6.81
C ALA A 19 24.22 0.16 6.56
N ILE A 20 23.06 0.20 5.90
CA ILE A 20 22.36 1.45 5.58
C ILE A 20 21.16 1.59 6.51
N SER A 21 21.26 2.54 7.42
CA SER A 21 20.19 2.89 8.32
C SER A 21 19.42 4.09 7.76
N LEU A 22 18.16 3.84 7.37
CA LEU A 22 17.25 4.90 6.97
C LEU A 22 16.37 5.27 8.16
N SER A 23 16.33 6.57 8.48
CA SER A 23 15.47 7.08 9.55
C SER A 23 14.01 7.13 9.10
N ASP A 24 13.09 7.28 10.04
CA ASP A 24 11.69 7.46 9.74
C ASP A 24 11.47 8.72 8.89
N ALA A 25 12.24 9.77 9.13
CA ALA A 25 12.19 10.99 8.33
C ALA A 25 12.64 10.73 6.88
N ASP A 26 13.68 9.91 6.69
CA ASP A 26 14.14 9.51 5.36
C ASP A 26 13.05 8.74 4.60
N ILE A 27 12.39 7.80 5.27
CA ILE A 27 11.31 7.01 4.69
C ILE A 27 10.11 7.89 4.34
N ALA A 28 9.75 8.84 5.20
CA ALA A 28 8.65 9.77 4.95
C ALA A 28 8.95 10.65 3.72
N ALA A 29 10.16 11.18 3.62
CA ALA A 29 10.58 11.99 2.48
C ALA A 29 10.59 11.18 1.18
N MET A 30 11.07 9.95 1.24
CA MET A 30 11.09 9.02 0.11
C MET A 30 9.68 8.66 -0.34
N SER A 31 8.79 8.40 0.61
CA SER A 31 7.37 8.09 0.33
C SER A 31 6.69 9.28 -0.34
N LYS A 32 6.98 10.49 0.09
CA LYS A 32 6.44 11.71 -0.52
C LYS A 32 6.89 11.86 -1.98
N GLU A 33 8.19 11.67 -2.26
CA GLU A 33 8.71 11.72 -3.63
C GLU A 33 8.07 10.64 -4.50
N TYR A 34 7.96 9.43 -3.98
CA TYR A 34 7.32 8.31 -4.66
C TYR A 34 5.85 8.63 -4.98
N MET A 35 5.11 9.20 -4.03
CA MET A 35 3.71 9.55 -4.24
C MET A 35 3.53 10.67 -5.25
N GLU A 36 4.41 11.65 -5.25
CA GLU A 36 4.40 12.71 -6.29
C GLU A 36 4.61 12.11 -7.67
N TRP A 37 5.52 11.15 -7.79
CA TRP A 37 5.77 10.42 -9.04
C TRP A 37 4.55 9.60 -9.46
N MET A 38 3.96 8.85 -8.51
CA MET A 38 2.78 8.03 -8.76
C MET A 38 1.59 8.87 -9.23
N ASP A 39 1.35 10.01 -8.58
CA ASP A 39 0.26 10.92 -8.95
C ASP A 39 0.46 11.55 -10.34
N LYS A 40 1.69 11.69 -10.78
CA LYS A 40 1.99 12.16 -12.15
C LYS A 40 1.79 11.08 -13.21
N HIS A 41 2.01 9.82 -12.85
CA HIS A 41 1.97 8.69 -13.80
C HIS A 41 0.63 7.96 -13.80
N ASN A 42 -0.28 8.30 -12.89
CA ASN A 42 -1.63 7.72 -12.83
C ASN A 42 -2.66 8.84 -12.77
N PRO A 43 -3.68 8.83 -13.63
CA PRO A 43 -4.66 9.90 -13.64
C PRO A 43 -5.49 9.91 -12.35
N LEU A 44 -5.36 10.99 -11.56
CA LEU A 44 -6.21 11.20 -10.40
C LEU A 44 -7.60 11.63 -10.85
N THR A 45 -8.63 11.04 -10.27
CA THR A 45 -10.00 11.46 -10.53
C THR A 45 -10.24 12.87 -10.00
N LYS A 46 -11.11 13.60 -10.69
CA LYS A 46 -11.52 14.94 -10.25
C LYS A 46 -12.50 14.82 -9.09
N PRO A 47 -12.51 15.81 -8.15
CA PRO A 47 -13.42 15.78 -7.00
C PRO A 47 -14.90 15.73 -7.38
N ASP A 48 -15.29 16.26 -8.53
CA ASP A 48 -16.66 16.27 -9.01
C ASP A 48 -17.08 15.05 -9.83
N SER A 49 -16.16 14.13 -10.07
CA SER A 49 -16.48 12.84 -10.72
C SER A 49 -17.26 11.94 -9.76
N GLU A 50 -17.88 10.90 -10.30
CA GLU A 50 -18.60 9.91 -9.47
C GLU A 50 -17.66 9.23 -8.46
N TYR A 51 -16.44 8.90 -8.89
CA TYR A 51 -15.43 8.35 -7.99
C TYR A 51 -15.02 9.35 -6.91
N GLY A 52 -14.80 10.60 -7.29
CA GLY A 52 -14.43 11.66 -6.35
C GLY A 52 -15.51 11.93 -5.31
N LYS A 53 -16.77 11.98 -5.74
CA LYS A 53 -17.92 12.16 -4.83
C LYS A 53 -18.06 11.00 -3.87
N ARG A 54 -17.91 9.76 -4.37
CA ARG A 54 -17.98 8.56 -3.53
C ARG A 54 -16.85 8.55 -2.51
N LEU A 55 -15.63 8.88 -2.92
CA LEU A 55 -14.48 8.96 -2.03
C LEU A 55 -14.70 10.00 -0.94
N GLU A 56 -15.19 11.18 -1.28
CA GLU A 56 -15.48 12.25 -0.32
C GLU A 56 -16.55 11.81 0.68
N ARG A 57 -17.60 11.15 0.21
CA ARG A 57 -18.65 10.62 1.08
C ARG A 57 -18.09 9.59 2.07
N LEU A 58 -17.18 8.73 1.63
CA LEU A 58 -16.60 7.66 2.46
C LEU A 58 -15.51 8.17 3.40
N THR A 59 -14.67 9.09 2.93
CA THR A 59 -13.43 9.46 3.64
C THR A 59 -13.32 10.94 3.99
N GLY A 60 -14.29 11.76 3.61
CA GLY A 60 -14.20 13.21 3.78
C GLY A 60 -13.98 13.67 5.22
N ASN A 61 -14.46 12.91 6.18
CA ASN A 61 -14.31 13.22 7.61
C ASN A 61 -13.05 12.59 8.22
N ILE A 62 -12.29 11.80 7.46
CA ILE A 62 -11.12 11.11 7.96
C ILE A 62 -9.87 11.91 7.56
N LYS A 63 -9.34 12.68 8.49
CA LYS A 63 -8.15 13.52 8.27
C LYS A 63 -6.90 12.93 8.91
N GLU A 64 -7.09 12.10 9.93
CA GLU A 64 -6.03 11.50 10.72
C GLU A 64 -6.45 10.12 11.20
N VAL A 65 -5.52 9.17 11.19
CA VAL A 65 -5.74 7.81 11.69
C VAL A 65 -4.54 7.44 12.57
N ASP A 66 -4.81 7.18 13.84
CA ASP A 66 -3.79 6.82 14.83
C ASP A 66 -2.57 7.75 14.82
N GLY A 67 -2.83 9.05 14.80
CA GLY A 67 -1.81 10.09 14.82
C GLY A 67 -1.18 10.39 13.46
N MET A 68 -1.50 9.65 12.43
CA MET A 68 -1.00 9.88 11.08
C MET A 68 -1.99 10.69 10.26
N LYS A 69 -1.54 11.81 9.72
CA LYS A 69 -2.34 12.57 8.76
C LYS A 69 -2.47 11.77 7.47
N VAL A 70 -3.68 11.64 6.96
CA VAL A 70 -3.97 10.86 5.76
C VAL A 70 -4.57 11.74 4.66
N ASN A 71 -4.32 11.34 3.42
CA ASN A 71 -4.95 11.93 2.25
C ASN A 71 -5.35 10.83 1.29
N PHE A 72 -6.49 11.00 0.63
CA PHE A 72 -7.10 9.97 -0.20
C PHE A 72 -7.20 10.45 -1.65
N GLY A 73 -7.04 9.52 -2.57
CA GLY A 73 -7.23 9.78 -3.99
C GLY A 73 -7.62 8.51 -4.73
N VAL A 74 -8.33 8.68 -5.84
CA VAL A 74 -8.68 7.58 -6.74
C VAL A 74 -7.89 7.74 -8.03
N TYR A 75 -7.21 6.68 -8.44
CA TYR A 75 -6.59 6.60 -9.77
C TYR A 75 -7.61 6.03 -10.77
N GLU A 76 -7.76 6.70 -11.89
CA GLU A 76 -8.64 6.24 -12.97
C GLU A 76 -7.97 5.13 -13.78
N VAL A 77 -7.68 4.02 -13.11
CA VAL A 77 -7.08 2.82 -13.72
C VAL A 77 -7.95 1.61 -13.40
N VAL A 78 -7.91 0.62 -14.28
CA VAL A 78 -8.80 -0.56 -14.22
C VAL A 78 -8.37 -1.60 -13.17
N ASP A 79 -7.21 -1.42 -12.57
CA ASP A 79 -6.67 -2.37 -11.60
C ASP A 79 -7.59 -2.52 -10.39
N VAL A 80 -7.77 -3.75 -9.94
CA VAL A 80 -8.41 -4.04 -8.65
C VAL A 80 -7.31 -3.98 -7.60
N ASN A 81 -7.04 -2.78 -7.12
CA ASN A 81 -5.93 -2.54 -6.20
C ASN A 81 -6.14 -1.27 -5.37
N ALA A 82 -5.42 -1.20 -4.26
CA ALA A 82 -5.31 -0.01 -3.41
C ALA A 82 -4.00 -0.12 -2.63
N PHE A 83 -3.47 1.01 -2.20
CA PHE A 83 -2.25 1.03 -1.40
C PHE A 83 -2.18 2.28 -0.52
N ALA A 84 -1.33 2.21 0.51
CA ALA A 84 -1.02 3.34 1.37
C ALA A 84 0.49 3.44 1.55
N CYS A 85 0.98 4.65 1.73
CA CYS A 85 2.40 4.93 1.93
C CYS A 85 2.67 5.61 3.27
N GLY A 86 3.93 5.59 3.66
CA GLY A 86 4.36 6.10 4.96
C GLY A 86 4.21 7.60 5.16
N ASP A 87 3.91 8.34 4.10
CA ASP A 87 3.57 9.78 4.19
C ASP A 87 2.08 10.02 4.50
N GLY A 88 1.29 8.96 4.67
CA GLY A 88 -0.16 9.04 4.90
C GLY A 88 -1.00 9.07 3.63
N SER A 89 -0.40 8.96 2.46
CA SER A 89 -1.15 8.90 1.20
C SER A 89 -1.81 7.54 1.03
N VAL A 90 -3.10 7.55 0.68
CA VAL A 90 -3.90 6.35 0.38
C VAL A 90 -4.48 6.52 -1.01
N ARG A 91 -4.27 5.54 -1.87
CA ARG A 91 -4.78 5.56 -3.24
C ARG A 91 -5.58 4.31 -3.53
N ILE A 92 -6.72 4.50 -4.16
CA ILE A 92 -7.63 3.42 -4.55
C ILE A 92 -7.76 3.46 -6.07
N CYS A 93 -7.61 2.33 -6.73
CA CYS A 93 -7.83 2.26 -8.17
C CYS A 93 -9.33 2.18 -8.47
N ALA A 94 -9.77 2.85 -9.52
CA ALA A 94 -11.17 2.86 -9.96
C ALA A 94 -11.71 1.45 -10.16
N GLY A 95 -10.88 0.54 -10.69
CA GLY A 95 -11.28 -0.86 -10.87
C GLY A 95 -11.70 -1.56 -9.59
N LEU A 96 -11.08 -1.25 -8.46
CA LEU A 96 -11.49 -1.79 -7.16
C LEU A 96 -12.83 -1.19 -6.74
N MET A 97 -13.02 0.11 -6.92
CA MET A 97 -14.29 0.76 -6.58
C MET A 97 -15.45 0.25 -7.43
N ASP A 98 -15.18 -0.11 -8.68
CA ASP A 98 -16.20 -0.64 -9.57
C ASP A 98 -16.75 -2.01 -9.14
N VAL A 99 -15.93 -2.82 -8.48
CA VAL A 99 -16.29 -4.19 -8.12
C VAL A 99 -16.63 -4.38 -6.64
N MET A 100 -16.38 -3.37 -5.80
CA MET A 100 -16.60 -3.45 -4.36
C MET A 100 -17.67 -2.48 -3.88
N THR A 101 -18.39 -2.91 -2.83
CA THR A 101 -19.34 -2.05 -2.10
C THR A 101 -18.58 -1.03 -1.25
N ASP A 102 -19.29 -0.02 -0.72
CA ASP A 102 -18.72 0.98 0.17
C ASP A 102 -18.04 0.35 1.38
N GLU A 103 -18.67 -0.65 1.99
CA GLU A 103 -18.15 -1.35 3.16
C GLU A 103 -16.87 -2.11 2.84
N GLU A 104 -16.85 -2.75 1.68
CA GLU A 104 -15.68 -3.48 1.18
C GLU A 104 -14.51 -2.52 0.89
N VAL A 105 -14.79 -1.39 0.25
CA VAL A 105 -13.79 -0.35 -0.03
C VAL A 105 -13.19 0.17 1.27
N MET A 106 -14.03 0.48 2.25
CA MET A 106 -13.56 1.00 3.54
C MET A 106 -12.71 -0.03 4.30
N ALA A 107 -13.05 -1.30 4.22
CA ALA A 107 -12.26 -2.37 4.82
C ALA A 107 -10.88 -2.48 4.15
N VAL A 108 -10.83 -2.39 2.84
CA VAL A 108 -9.55 -2.38 2.09
C VAL A 108 -8.70 -1.18 2.48
N ILE A 109 -9.30 0.01 2.58
CA ILE A 109 -8.60 1.21 3.04
C ILE A 109 -7.99 0.99 4.43
N GLY A 110 -8.77 0.45 5.36
CA GLY A 110 -8.31 0.15 6.71
C GLY A 110 -7.18 -0.87 6.74
N HIS A 111 -7.26 -1.89 5.92
CA HIS A 111 -6.21 -2.90 5.75
C HIS A 111 -4.90 -2.26 5.28
N GLU A 112 -4.96 -1.41 4.25
CA GLU A 112 -3.78 -0.74 3.71
C GLU A 112 -3.16 0.25 4.71
N ILE A 113 -3.99 1.00 5.43
CA ILE A 113 -3.52 1.86 6.51
C ILE A 113 -2.86 1.02 7.61
N GLY A 114 -3.41 -0.17 7.90
CA GLY A 114 -2.82 -1.12 8.84
C GLY A 114 -1.39 -1.50 8.50
N HIS A 115 -1.09 -1.74 7.22
CA HIS A 115 0.28 -2.01 6.78
C HIS A 115 1.23 -0.84 7.05
N VAL A 116 0.75 0.39 6.95
CA VAL A 116 1.56 1.57 7.29
C VAL A 116 1.78 1.67 8.80
N ILE A 117 0.72 1.54 9.58
CA ILE A 117 0.78 1.65 11.05
C ILE A 117 1.68 0.56 11.64
N HIS A 118 1.67 -0.65 11.10
CA HIS A 118 2.51 -1.77 11.53
C HIS A 118 3.93 -1.75 10.91
N THR A 119 4.29 -0.70 10.19
CA THR A 119 5.59 -0.52 9.53
C THR A 119 5.88 -1.46 8.36
N ASP A 120 4.92 -2.24 7.91
CA ASP A 120 5.08 -3.17 6.78
C ASP A 120 5.41 -2.42 5.48
N SER A 121 4.70 -1.33 5.24
CA SER A 121 4.91 -0.45 4.08
C SER A 121 6.27 0.24 4.12
N LYS A 122 6.74 0.59 5.31
CA LYS A 122 8.06 1.16 5.53
C LYS A 122 9.15 0.18 5.14
N ASP A 123 9.03 -1.07 5.56
CA ASP A 123 10.00 -2.12 5.22
C ASP A 123 9.97 -2.42 3.72
N ALA A 124 8.80 -2.46 3.10
CA ALA A 124 8.66 -2.62 1.66
C ALA A 124 9.34 -1.46 0.90
N MET A 125 9.17 -0.23 1.36
CA MET A 125 9.79 0.94 0.77
C MET A 125 11.32 0.90 0.89
N LYS A 126 11.83 0.51 2.04
CA LYS A 126 13.29 0.30 2.24
C LYS A 126 13.84 -0.71 1.24
N ASN A 127 13.19 -1.85 1.12
CA ASN A 127 13.61 -2.92 0.22
C ASN A 127 13.57 -2.45 -1.24
N ALA A 128 12.54 -1.73 -1.62
CA ALA A 128 12.40 -1.17 -2.98
C ALA A 128 13.51 -0.16 -3.27
N TYR A 129 13.82 0.70 -2.30
CA TYR A 129 14.90 1.66 -2.42
C TYR A 129 16.26 0.97 -2.61
N PHE A 130 16.54 -0.05 -1.81
CA PHE A 130 17.78 -0.80 -1.92
C PHE A 130 17.95 -1.47 -3.27
N ARG A 131 16.90 -2.11 -3.77
CA ARG A 131 16.92 -2.76 -5.08
C ARG A 131 17.20 -1.75 -6.19
N SER A 132 16.59 -0.57 -6.11
CA SER A 132 16.81 0.51 -7.07
C SER A 132 18.24 1.05 -7.00
N ALA A 133 18.73 1.32 -5.79
CA ALA A 133 20.05 1.86 -5.56
C ALA A 133 21.14 0.89 -6.05
N VAL A 134 21.00 -0.40 -5.76
CA VAL A 134 21.95 -1.43 -6.20
C VAL A 134 21.90 -1.60 -7.72
N LYS A 135 20.71 -1.60 -8.30
CA LYS A 135 20.52 -1.75 -9.75
C LYS A 135 21.15 -0.59 -10.52
N ASN A 136 21.15 0.62 -9.95
CA ASN A 136 21.69 1.83 -10.55
C ASN A 136 23.09 2.20 -10.03
N ALA A 137 23.74 1.31 -9.31
CA ALA A 137 25.03 1.55 -8.66
C ALA A 137 26.13 2.03 -9.60
N ALA A 138 26.10 1.62 -10.86
CA ALA A 138 27.08 2.01 -11.87
C ALA A 138 27.08 3.52 -12.16
N GLY A 139 25.98 4.22 -11.88
CA GLY A 139 25.86 5.67 -12.08
C GLY A 139 26.04 6.49 -10.81
N ALA A 140 26.13 5.85 -9.63
CA ALA A 140 26.02 6.55 -8.37
C ALA A 140 27.36 6.59 -7.63
N ALA A 141 28.32 7.27 -8.21
CA ALA A 141 29.60 7.54 -7.54
C ALA A 141 29.45 8.53 -6.36
N SER A 142 28.29 9.15 -6.20
CA SER A 142 28.08 10.12 -5.13
C SER A 142 27.47 9.46 -3.90
N SER A 143 28.00 9.80 -2.75
CA SER A 143 27.56 9.32 -1.45
C SER A 143 26.30 10.05 -0.93
N GLN A 144 25.62 10.77 -1.77
CA GLN A 144 24.52 11.65 -1.34
C GLN A 144 23.25 11.36 -2.13
N VAL A 145 22.24 10.89 -1.40
CA VAL A 145 20.90 10.72 -1.95
C VAL A 145 20.05 11.89 -1.50
N ALA A 146 20.00 12.93 -2.33
CA ALA A 146 19.18 14.10 -2.06
C ALA A 146 17.79 13.96 -2.65
N LYS A 147 17.71 13.45 -3.87
CA LYS A 147 16.46 13.18 -4.59
C LYS A 147 16.59 11.92 -5.41
N LEU A 148 15.48 11.22 -5.54
CA LEU A 148 15.40 10.06 -6.41
C LEU A 148 15.20 10.51 -7.86
N THR A 149 15.86 9.83 -8.79
CA THR A 149 15.67 10.08 -10.22
C THR A 149 14.36 9.44 -10.70
N ASP A 150 13.89 9.87 -11.86
CA ASP A 150 12.70 9.28 -12.47
C ASP A 150 12.84 7.77 -12.68
N SER A 151 13.99 7.30 -13.14
CA SER A 151 14.24 5.88 -13.33
C SER A 151 14.31 5.10 -12.03
N GLU A 152 14.86 5.69 -10.96
CA GLU A 152 14.86 5.10 -9.63
C GLU A 152 13.45 4.97 -9.06
N LEU A 153 12.63 6.00 -9.22
CA LEU A 153 11.23 5.99 -8.79
C LEU A 153 10.41 4.96 -9.57
N GLY A 154 10.65 4.83 -10.88
CA GLY A 154 10.03 3.80 -11.70
C GLY A 154 10.43 2.39 -11.27
N ALA A 155 11.70 2.18 -10.96
CA ALA A 155 12.20 0.89 -10.47
C ALA A 155 11.63 0.56 -9.08
N MET A 156 11.46 1.55 -8.23
CA MET A 156 10.79 1.39 -6.91
C MET A 156 9.33 1.01 -7.09
N ALA A 157 8.63 1.64 -8.02
CA ALA A 157 7.23 1.32 -8.32
C ALA A 157 7.09 -0.14 -8.77
N GLU A 158 8.00 -0.61 -9.64
CA GLU A 158 8.04 -2.00 -10.10
C GLU A 158 8.29 -2.95 -8.93
N ALA A 159 9.26 -2.64 -8.08
CA ALA A 159 9.59 -3.45 -6.91
C ALA A 159 8.44 -3.53 -5.90
N LEU A 160 7.77 -2.41 -5.65
CA LEU A 160 6.63 -2.36 -4.74
C LEU A 160 5.43 -3.11 -5.30
N ALA A 161 5.20 -3.04 -6.61
CA ALA A 161 4.12 -3.80 -7.27
C ALA A 161 4.31 -5.31 -7.14
N GLY A 162 5.56 -5.78 -7.07
CA GLY A 162 5.88 -7.20 -6.89
C GLY A 162 6.06 -7.64 -5.45
N ALA A 163 5.98 -6.73 -4.50
CA ALA A 163 6.17 -7.05 -3.08
C ALA A 163 5.00 -7.86 -2.53
N GLN A 164 5.31 -8.78 -1.64
CA GLN A 164 4.32 -9.58 -0.94
C GLN A 164 4.54 -9.47 0.57
N TYR A 165 3.45 -9.53 1.32
CA TYR A 165 3.48 -9.50 2.78
C TYR A 165 3.39 -10.92 3.34
N SER A 166 3.93 -11.13 4.55
CA SER A 166 3.82 -12.41 5.22
C SER A 166 2.38 -12.65 5.71
N GLN A 167 2.04 -13.91 5.98
CA GLN A 167 0.74 -14.27 6.54
C GLN A 167 0.45 -13.49 7.83
N LYS A 168 1.46 -13.37 8.70
CA LYS A 168 1.33 -12.61 9.95
C LYS A 168 1.00 -11.14 9.68
N GLN A 169 1.72 -10.51 8.76
CA GLN A 169 1.48 -9.12 8.38
C GLN A 169 0.07 -8.93 7.81
N GLU A 170 -0.38 -9.87 6.98
CA GLU A 170 -1.73 -9.83 6.43
C GLU A 170 -2.81 -10.00 7.49
N TYR A 171 -2.60 -10.91 8.44
CA TYR A 171 -3.55 -11.10 9.55
C TYR A 171 -3.65 -9.85 10.43
N GLU A 172 -2.53 -9.21 10.73
CA GLU A 172 -2.52 -7.97 11.52
C GLU A 172 -3.20 -6.82 10.78
N ALA A 173 -2.95 -6.71 9.47
CA ALA A 173 -3.59 -5.70 8.63
C ALA A 173 -5.11 -5.94 8.51
N ASP A 174 -5.54 -7.19 8.39
CA ASP A 174 -6.96 -7.54 8.37
C ASP A 174 -7.65 -7.15 9.68
N ALA A 175 -7.01 -7.45 10.81
CA ALA A 175 -7.55 -7.09 12.13
C ALA A 175 -7.67 -5.56 12.25
N TYR A 176 -6.68 -4.84 11.76
CA TYR A 176 -6.72 -3.38 11.74
C TYR A 176 -7.86 -2.87 10.86
N GLY A 177 -8.08 -3.51 9.72
CA GLY A 177 -9.18 -3.18 8.81
C GLY A 177 -10.56 -3.37 9.45
N VAL A 178 -10.74 -4.44 10.21
CA VAL A 178 -11.98 -4.67 10.97
C VAL A 178 -12.20 -3.57 12.01
N GLU A 179 -11.18 -3.25 12.80
CA GLU A 179 -11.26 -2.17 13.79
C GLU A 179 -11.52 -0.82 13.16
N PHE A 180 -10.88 -0.54 12.02
CA PHE A 180 -11.09 0.68 11.26
C PHE A 180 -12.55 0.82 10.83
N CYS A 181 -13.16 -0.24 10.35
CA CYS A 181 -14.57 -0.26 10.02
C CYS A 181 -15.44 0.06 11.23
N VAL A 182 -15.19 -0.60 12.35
CA VAL A 182 -15.94 -0.37 13.61
C VAL A 182 -15.84 1.10 14.06
N LYS A 183 -14.63 1.67 14.04
CA LYS A 183 -14.39 3.06 14.46
C LYS A 183 -15.08 4.08 13.54
N ASN A 184 -15.31 3.72 12.30
CA ASN A 184 -15.95 4.60 11.31
C ASN A 184 -17.41 4.25 11.05
N ASN A 185 -18.04 3.47 11.93
CA ASN A 185 -19.44 3.04 11.83
C ASN A 185 -19.76 2.29 10.54
N ILE A 186 -18.79 1.51 10.06
CA ILE A 186 -18.91 0.63 8.91
C ILE A 186 -19.10 -0.80 9.41
N ASP A 187 -19.85 -1.60 8.66
CA ASP A 187 -20.10 -3.00 8.97
C ASP A 187 -18.78 -3.74 9.25
N PRO A 188 -18.60 -4.35 10.43
CA PRO A 188 -17.39 -5.13 10.76
C PRO A 188 -17.08 -6.25 9.77
N TYR A 189 -18.09 -6.75 9.05
CA TYR A 189 -17.94 -7.80 8.04
C TYR A 189 -17.39 -7.28 6.71
N GLY A 190 -17.14 -5.99 6.58
CA GLY A 190 -16.58 -5.43 5.35
C GLY A 190 -15.27 -6.09 4.93
N MET A 191 -14.38 -6.42 5.88
CA MET A 191 -13.13 -7.11 5.57
C MET A 191 -13.38 -8.53 5.06
N TYR A 192 -14.24 -9.29 5.72
CA TYR A 192 -14.66 -10.62 5.27
C TYR A 192 -15.24 -10.59 3.87
N LYS A 193 -16.16 -9.65 3.62
CA LYS A 193 -16.81 -9.49 2.31
C LYS A 193 -15.82 -9.10 1.21
N SER A 194 -14.88 -8.21 1.51
CA SER A 194 -13.88 -7.79 0.53
C SER A 194 -12.93 -8.94 0.14
N LEU A 195 -12.51 -9.75 1.12
CA LEU A 195 -11.66 -10.92 0.87
C LEU A 195 -12.39 -11.97 0.04
N ASN A 196 -13.66 -12.22 0.33
CA ASN A 196 -14.50 -13.10 -0.49
C ASN A 196 -14.62 -12.59 -1.92
N LYS A 197 -14.80 -11.28 -2.09
CA LYS A 197 -14.87 -10.66 -3.41
C LYS A 197 -13.58 -10.90 -4.19
N LEU A 198 -12.43 -10.75 -3.55
CA LEU A 198 -11.14 -11.00 -4.18
C LEU A 198 -10.99 -12.47 -4.60
N LEU A 199 -11.44 -13.41 -3.78
CA LEU A 199 -11.44 -14.83 -4.13
C LEU A 199 -12.31 -15.10 -5.35
N GLU A 200 -13.52 -14.56 -5.40
CA GLU A 200 -14.42 -14.70 -6.53
C GLU A 200 -13.79 -14.16 -7.81
N LEU A 201 -13.21 -12.97 -7.75
CA LEU A 201 -12.59 -12.31 -8.89
C LEU A 201 -11.34 -13.04 -9.37
N SER A 202 -10.61 -13.71 -8.47
CA SER A 202 -9.41 -14.47 -8.82
C SER A 202 -9.74 -15.80 -9.50
N ASN A 203 -10.95 -16.31 -9.33
CA ASN A 203 -11.35 -17.61 -9.87
C ASN A 203 -11.44 -17.56 -11.40
N GLY A 204 -10.55 -18.32 -12.04
CA GLY A 204 -10.49 -18.38 -13.50
C GLY A 204 -9.76 -17.23 -14.18
N ALA A 205 -9.34 -16.20 -13.46
CA ALA A 205 -8.59 -15.10 -14.05
C ALA A 205 -7.10 -15.43 -14.14
N PRO A 206 -6.38 -14.98 -15.19
CA PRO A 206 -4.93 -15.18 -15.28
C PRO A 206 -4.19 -14.46 -14.15
N ALA A 207 -3.10 -15.05 -13.65
CA ALA A 207 -2.32 -14.50 -12.54
C ALA A 207 -1.76 -13.10 -12.79
N SER A 208 -1.54 -12.74 -14.07
CA SER A 208 -1.06 -11.41 -14.47
C SER A 208 -2.18 -10.41 -14.72
N SER A 209 -3.43 -10.81 -14.54
CA SER A 209 -4.60 -9.96 -14.77
C SER A 209 -4.66 -8.81 -13.76
N TYR A 210 -5.09 -7.64 -14.23
CA TYR A 210 -5.36 -6.50 -13.35
C TYR A 210 -6.42 -6.83 -12.27
N MET A 211 -7.29 -7.81 -12.53
CA MET A 211 -8.29 -8.26 -11.57
C MET A 211 -7.69 -9.05 -10.40
N GLN A 212 -6.48 -9.55 -10.55
CA GLN A 212 -5.79 -10.32 -9.52
C GLN A 212 -4.68 -9.57 -8.79
N ARG A 213 -4.44 -8.31 -9.11
CA ARG A 213 -3.31 -7.58 -8.54
C ARG A 213 -3.30 -7.59 -7.01
N MET A 214 -4.43 -7.24 -6.41
CA MET A 214 -4.53 -7.23 -4.96
C MET A 214 -4.47 -8.63 -4.36
N PHE A 215 -5.07 -9.60 -5.01
CA PHE A 215 -5.01 -11.00 -4.60
C PHE A 215 -3.55 -11.50 -4.58
N SER A 216 -2.77 -11.16 -5.60
CA SER A 216 -1.37 -11.58 -5.71
C SER A 216 -0.45 -10.88 -4.72
N SER A 217 -0.68 -9.59 -4.46
CA SER A 217 0.13 -8.79 -3.51
C SER A 217 -0.13 -9.17 -2.05
N HIS A 218 -1.33 -9.67 -1.77
CA HIS A 218 -1.79 -9.99 -0.42
C HIS A 218 -2.19 -11.46 -0.34
N PRO A 219 -1.22 -12.37 -0.15
CA PRO A 219 -1.47 -13.81 -0.25
C PRO A 219 -2.27 -14.39 0.90
N ASP A 220 -2.56 -15.70 0.81
CA ASP A 220 -3.30 -16.48 1.80
C ASP A 220 -4.75 -16.04 2.00
N THR A 221 -5.37 -15.50 0.95
CA THR A 221 -6.71 -14.90 1.02
C THR A 221 -7.78 -15.86 1.58
N ALA A 222 -7.76 -17.12 1.21
CA ALA A 222 -8.74 -18.10 1.71
C ALA A 222 -8.70 -18.28 3.22
N LYS A 223 -7.50 -18.34 3.80
CA LYS A 223 -7.32 -18.42 5.25
C LYS A 223 -7.72 -17.13 5.94
N ARG A 224 -7.45 -16.01 5.31
CA ARG A 224 -7.76 -14.69 5.82
C ARG A 224 -9.27 -14.45 5.88
N VAL A 225 -10.04 -15.00 4.92
CA VAL A 225 -11.51 -14.91 4.91
C VAL A 225 -12.10 -15.45 6.20
N ALA A 226 -11.73 -16.67 6.60
CA ALA A 226 -12.24 -17.32 7.81
C ALA A 226 -11.87 -16.50 9.06
N ARG A 227 -10.63 -16.02 9.14
CA ARG A 227 -10.15 -15.22 10.27
C ARG A 227 -10.86 -13.87 10.36
N ALA A 228 -11.06 -13.21 9.24
CA ALA A 228 -11.77 -11.92 9.20
C ALA A 228 -13.21 -12.06 9.70
N LYS A 229 -13.87 -13.16 9.38
CA LYS A 229 -15.22 -13.46 9.89
C LYS A 229 -15.20 -13.63 11.40
N GLU A 230 -14.25 -14.38 11.92
CA GLU A 230 -14.11 -14.59 13.38
C GLU A 230 -13.88 -13.25 14.09
N LEU A 231 -13.05 -12.38 13.53
CA LEU A 231 -12.79 -11.06 14.11
C LEU A 231 -14.05 -10.19 14.10
N ALA A 232 -14.79 -10.20 13.00
CA ALA A 232 -16.04 -9.45 12.88
C ALA A 232 -17.12 -9.95 13.86
N ASP A 233 -17.18 -11.27 14.08
CA ASP A 233 -18.14 -11.89 14.99
C ASP A 233 -18.03 -11.34 16.42
N LYS A 234 -16.85 -10.88 16.85
CA LYS A 234 -16.62 -10.26 18.15
C LYS A 234 -17.37 -8.95 18.33
N TYR A 235 -17.74 -8.29 17.25
CA TYR A 235 -18.49 -7.03 17.25
C TYR A 235 -19.98 -7.23 16.96
N LYS A 236 -20.39 -8.47 16.79
CA LYS A 236 -21.80 -8.80 16.58
C LYS A 236 -22.54 -8.70 17.90
N GLN A 237 -23.60 -7.90 17.94
CA GLN A 237 -24.48 -7.76 19.09
C GLN A 237 -25.75 -8.58 18.93
#